data_c0071550cb8da6ed176e9f088c22ad95
#
_entry.id   c0071550cb8da6ed176e9f088c22ad95
#
_cell.length_a   1.000
_cell.length_b   1.000
_cell.length_c   1.000
_cell.angle_alpha   90.00
_cell.angle_beta   90.00
_cell.angle_gamma   90.00
#
_symmetry.space_group_name_H-M   'P 1'
#
loop_
_entity.id
_entity.type
_entity.pdbx_description
1 polymer ?
#
loop_
_entity_poly.entity_id
_entity_poly.type
_entity_poly.pdbx_seq_one_letter_code
_entity_poly.pdbx_strand_id
1 'polypeptide(L)'
;MLVLNRDKKRVILNFSVLLRALKTNSTTSFTFIAKNITSESAVAQVQLFAKTDILIAAHGAGITNAMYMLPGSHIVEIFPPFWYFGCYRKLVDNLRLSYSKVISHGERGPECKTDPKSMKCLIDGTRDRNFYVDVTAVKHALKEGYSLVWKNKFGVSVQ
;
A
#
# COMPACT_ATOMS: atom_id res chain seq x y z
N MET A 1 9.17 7.78 4.05
CA MET A 1 8.30 6.65 3.68
C MET A 1 7.18 6.51 4.70
N LEU A 2 5.95 6.32 4.23
CA LEU A 2 4.77 6.12 5.05
C LEU A 2 4.21 4.70 4.82
N VAL A 3 3.93 3.97 5.90
CA VAL A 3 3.31 2.62 5.82
C VAL A 3 1.99 2.66 6.60
N LEU A 4 0.90 2.39 5.89
CA LEU A 4 -0.43 2.41 6.46
C LEU A 4 -0.98 0.99 6.64
N ASN A 5 -1.52 0.73 7.82
CA ASN A 5 -2.41 -0.41 8.05
C ASN A 5 -3.84 0.08 8.27
N ARG A 6 -4.76 -0.82 8.32
CA ARG A 6 -6.19 -0.60 8.60
C ARG A 6 -6.56 -1.23 9.95
N ASP A 7 -7.68 -0.81 10.51
CA ASP A 7 -8.14 -1.24 11.85
C ASP A 7 -9.33 -2.21 11.84
N LYS A 8 -10.11 -2.26 10.75
CA LYS A 8 -11.34 -3.08 10.71
C LYS A 8 -11.36 -4.13 9.61
N LYS A 9 -11.15 -3.73 8.37
CA LYS A 9 -11.25 -4.59 7.18
C LYS A 9 -9.99 -4.44 6.34
N ARG A 10 -9.53 -5.52 5.71
CA ARG A 10 -8.28 -5.52 4.93
C ARG A 10 -7.07 -5.17 5.81
N VAL A 11 -7.11 -5.63 7.06
CA VAL A 11 -5.98 -5.47 7.98
C VAL A 11 -4.85 -6.40 7.55
N ILE A 12 -3.65 -5.88 7.45
CA ILE A 12 -2.43 -6.67 7.27
C ILE A 12 -2.11 -7.31 8.62
N LEU A 13 -2.31 -8.62 8.74
CA LEU A 13 -2.18 -9.35 10.01
C LEU A 13 -0.73 -9.49 10.47
N ASN A 14 0.21 -9.66 9.53
CA ASN A 14 1.65 -9.71 9.83
C ASN A 14 2.33 -8.33 9.69
N PHE A 15 1.63 -7.26 10.04
CA PHE A 15 2.11 -5.88 9.88
C PHE A 15 3.42 -5.61 10.64
N SER A 16 3.57 -6.16 11.85
CA SER A 16 4.82 -6.02 12.64
C SER A 16 6.02 -6.70 11.95
N VAL A 17 5.80 -7.84 11.30
CA VAL A 17 6.84 -8.53 10.50
C VAL A 17 7.22 -7.69 9.29
N LEU A 18 6.22 -7.15 8.57
CA LEU A 18 6.44 -6.23 7.46
C LEU A 18 7.28 -5.03 7.91
N LEU A 19 6.88 -4.34 8.99
CA LEU A 19 7.60 -3.16 9.49
C LEU A 19 9.05 -3.47 9.86
N ARG A 20 9.30 -4.60 10.53
CA ARG A 20 10.65 -5.04 10.88
C ARG A 20 11.49 -5.26 9.62
N ALA A 21 10.95 -5.97 8.64
CA ALA A 21 11.64 -6.27 7.39
C ALA A 21 11.93 -5.01 6.54
N LEU A 22 11.09 -3.99 6.61
CA LEU A 22 11.31 -2.72 5.93
C LEU A 22 12.40 -1.88 6.62
N LYS A 23 12.47 -1.92 7.97
CA LYS A 23 13.48 -1.19 8.74
C LYS A 23 14.88 -1.76 8.56
N THR A 24 15.05 -3.08 8.56
CA THR A 24 16.36 -3.74 8.48
C THR A 24 17.05 -3.60 7.13
N ASN A 25 16.34 -3.27 6.08
CA ASN A 25 16.88 -3.18 4.72
C ASN A 25 17.08 -1.75 4.21
N SER A 26 16.85 -0.75 5.03
CA SER A 26 17.07 0.64 4.60
C SER A 26 18.56 1.00 4.77
N THR A 27 19.35 0.79 3.72
CA THR A 27 20.71 1.37 3.56
C THR A 27 20.67 2.89 3.35
N THR A 28 19.48 3.46 3.20
CA THR A 28 19.22 4.87 2.95
C THR A 28 18.49 5.50 4.14
N SER A 29 18.84 6.75 4.47
CA SER A 29 18.25 7.53 5.55
C SER A 29 16.80 7.94 5.24
N PHE A 30 15.85 7.00 5.38
CA PHE A 30 14.43 7.31 5.27
C PHE A 30 13.79 7.51 6.63
N THR A 31 13.07 8.60 6.80
CA THR A 31 12.12 8.72 7.89
C THR A 31 10.97 7.74 7.66
N PHE A 32 10.85 6.78 8.57
CA PHE A 32 9.85 5.71 8.49
C PHE A 32 8.70 6.00 9.45
N ILE A 33 7.50 6.14 8.93
CA ILE A 33 6.28 6.35 9.72
C ILE A 33 5.32 5.18 9.45
N ALA A 34 4.94 4.45 10.48
CA ALA A 34 3.90 3.43 10.42
C ALA A 34 2.69 3.94 11.20
N LYS A 35 1.53 4.03 10.56
CA LYS A 35 0.36 4.69 11.15
C LYS A 35 -0.96 4.11 10.66
N ASN A 36 -1.97 4.24 11.50
CA ASN A 36 -3.37 4.28 11.10
C ASN A 36 -3.79 5.75 11.04
N ILE A 37 -4.34 6.19 9.92
CA ILE A 37 -4.70 7.59 9.70
C ILE A 37 -6.16 7.91 10.02
N THR A 38 -6.94 6.92 10.43
CA THR A 38 -8.41 7.08 10.64
C THR A 38 -8.74 8.10 11.73
N SER A 39 -7.88 8.25 12.73
CA SER A 39 -8.05 9.19 13.85
C SER A 39 -7.38 10.55 13.63
N GLU A 40 -6.67 10.74 12.51
CA GLU A 40 -5.97 11.98 12.23
C GLU A 40 -6.90 13.05 11.65
N SER A 41 -6.67 14.31 12.02
CA SER A 41 -7.36 15.43 11.38
C SER A 41 -7.03 15.53 9.89
N ALA A 42 -7.90 16.14 9.10
CA ALA A 42 -7.65 16.34 7.67
C ALA A 42 -6.33 17.10 7.42
N VAL A 43 -6.06 18.14 8.22
CA VAL A 43 -4.82 18.91 8.12
C VAL A 43 -3.60 18.04 8.40
N ALA A 44 -3.64 17.20 9.45
CA ALA A 44 -2.55 16.29 9.77
C ALA A 44 -2.32 15.26 8.65
N GLN A 45 -3.39 14.74 8.03
CA GLN A 45 -3.28 13.85 6.88
C GLN A 45 -2.62 14.55 5.69
N VAL A 46 -3.05 15.75 5.32
CA VAL A 46 -2.43 16.54 4.24
C VAL A 46 -0.94 16.73 4.49
N GLN A 47 -0.55 17.19 5.67
CA GLN A 47 0.85 17.43 6.03
C GLN A 47 1.70 16.14 6.00
N LEU A 48 1.11 15.01 6.41
CA LEU A 48 1.77 13.71 6.40
C LEU A 48 2.04 13.24 4.96
N PHE A 49 1.04 13.31 4.09
CA PHE A 49 1.18 12.85 2.72
C PHE A 49 2.05 13.79 1.87
N ALA A 50 1.98 15.10 2.09
CA ALA A 50 2.84 16.07 1.40
C ALA A 50 4.36 15.84 1.64
N LYS A 51 4.73 15.23 2.76
CA LYS A 51 6.12 14.87 3.11
C LYS A 51 6.47 13.42 2.77
N THR A 52 5.57 12.69 2.07
CA THR A 52 5.74 11.26 1.79
C THR A 52 6.25 11.06 0.37
N ASP A 53 7.43 10.46 0.24
CA ASP A 53 7.99 10.06 -1.06
C ASP A 53 7.55 8.66 -1.47
N ILE A 54 7.37 7.76 -0.51
CA ILE A 54 6.90 6.39 -0.76
C ILE A 54 5.77 6.07 0.22
N LEU A 55 4.61 5.69 -0.35
CA LEU A 55 3.46 5.19 0.38
C LEU A 55 3.34 3.68 0.21
N ILE A 56 3.26 2.93 1.29
CA ILE A 56 2.91 1.50 1.30
C ILE A 56 1.57 1.37 2.05
N ALA A 57 0.54 0.88 1.39
CA ALA A 57 -0.79 0.83 2.00
C ALA A 57 -1.61 -0.37 1.54
N ALA A 58 -2.39 -0.96 2.46
CA ALA A 58 -3.47 -1.87 2.08
C ALA A 58 -4.52 -1.11 1.26
N HIS A 59 -5.04 -1.75 0.20
CA HIS A 59 -6.08 -1.19 -0.67
C HIS A 59 -7.23 -0.56 0.13
N GLY A 60 -7.56 0.68 -0.20
CA GLY A 60 -8.68 1.37 0.44
C GLY A 60 -8.60 2.89 0.38
N ALA A 61 -9.66 3.55 0.87
CA ALA A 61 -9.88 4.99 0.74
C ALA A 61 -8.71 5.87 1.25
N GLY A 62 -7.90 5.38 2.19
CA GLY A 62 -6.71 6.11 2.65
C GLY A 62 -5.71 6.46 1.53
N ILE A 63 -5.70 5.67 0.43
CA ILE A 63 -4.84 5.94 -0.73
C ILE A 63 -5.30 7.18 -1.51
N THR A 64 -6.55 7.62 -1.36
CA THR A 64 -7.02 8.87 -1.98
C THR A 64 -6.17 10.07 -1.56
N ASN A 65 -5.62 10.04 -0.34
CA ASN A 65 -4.72 11.09 0.15
C ASN A 65 -3.39 11.19 -0.65
N ALA A 66 -3.12 10.25 -1.56
CA ALA A 66 -2.02 10.38 -2.51
C ALA A 66 -2.10 11.65 -3.36
N MET A 67 -3.28 12.27 -3.46
CA MET A 67 -3.46 13.58 -4.10
C MET A 67 -2.61 14.69 -3.47
N TYR A 68 -2.17 14.52 -2.24
CA TYR A 68 -1.31 15.45 -1.53
C TYR A 68 0.18 15.12 -1.63
N MET A 69 0.56 13.99 -2.24
CA MET A 69 1.95 13.61 -2.46
C MET A 69 2.54 14.41 -3.63
N LEU A 70 3.84 14.68 -3.57
CA LEU A 70 4.54 15.40 -4.64
C LEU A 70 4.72 14.50 -5.87
N PRO A 71 4.65 15.06 -7.10
CA PRO A 71 4.99 14.33 -8.32
C PRO A 71 6.36 13.65 -8.21
N GLY A 72 6.48 12.48 -8.84
CA GLY A 72 7.69 11.64 -8.74
C GLY A 72 7.75 10.73 -7.51
N SER A 73 6.79 10.84 -6.57
CA SER A 73 6.64 9.88 -5.46
C SER A 73 6.12 8.52 -5.94
N HIS A 74 6.15 7.51 -5.07
CA HIS A 74 5.78 6.14 -5.42
C HIS A 74 4.75 5.55 -4.45
N ILE A 75 3.85 4.72 -4.98
CA ILE A 75 2.85 4.00 -4.19
C ILE A 75 3.01 2.49 -4.39
N VAL A 76 3.09 1.76 -3.28
CA VAL A 76 2.94 0.30 -3.22
C VAL A 76 1.56 0.00 -2.64
N GLU A 77 0.63 -0.42 -3.48
CA GLU A 77 -0.71 -0.81 -3.07
C GLU A 77 -0.80 -2.31 -2.83
N ILE A 78 -1.26 -2.72 -1.64
CA ILE A 78 -1.35 -4.12 -1.23
C ILE A 78 -2.81 -4.55 -1.24
N PHE A 79 -3.12 -5.58 -2.01
CA PHE A 79 -4.45 -6.16 -2.14
C PHE A 79 -4.60 -7.43 -1.31
N PRO A 80 -5.81 -7.68 -0.74
CA PRO A 80 -6.13 -8.98 -0.18
C PRO A 80 -6.13 -10.07 -1.27
N PRO A 81 -6.05 -11.36 -0.88
CA PRO A 81 -6.14 -12.47 -1.83
C PRO A 81 -7.44 -12.43 -2.65
N PHE A 82 -7.35 -12.82 -3.92
CA PHE A 82 -8.48 -12.92 -4.86
C PHE A 82 -9.25 -11.63 -5.11
N TRP A 83 -8.72 -10.49 -4.69
CA TRP A 83 -9.34 -9.19 -4.93
C TRP A 83 -8.36 -8.22 -5.60
N TYR A 84 -8.80 -7.60 -6.68
CA TYR A 84 -8.09 -6.52 -7.34
C TYR A 84 -9.10 -5.52 -7.92
N PHE A 85 -8.89 -4.24 -7.63
CA PHE A 85 -9.66 -3.16 -8.21
C PHE A 85 -8.77 -1.93 -8.44
N GLY A 86 -8.49 -1.66 -9.71
CA GLY A 86 -7.48 -0.67 -10.15
C GLY A 86 -7.90 0.80 -10.07
N CYS A 87 -8.85 1.19 -9.21
CA CYS A 87 -9.33 2.58 -9.14
C CYS A 87 -8.23 3.58 -8.78
N TYR A 88 -7.32 3.23 -7.88
CA TYR A 88 -6.24 4.12 -7.49
C TYR A 88 -5.11 4.19 -8.52
N ARG A 89 -4.96 3.20 -9.40
CA ARG A 89 -3.99 3.26 -10.49
C ARG A 89 -4.23 4.48 -11.38
N LYS A 90 -5.48 4.74 -11.78
CA LYS A 90 -5.84 5.93 -12.58
C LYS A 90 -5.56 7.24 -11.84
N LEU A 91 -5.85 7.29 -10.53
CA LEU A 91 -5.52 8.46 -9.70
C LEU A 91 -4.01 8.72 -9.72
N VAL A 92 -3.21 7.67 -9.50
CA VAL A 92 -1.74 7.74 -9.45
C VAL A 92 -1.16 8.24 -10.76
N ASP A 93 -1.64 7.72 -11.89
CA ASP A 93 -1.19 8.12 -13.23
C ASP A 93 -1.46 9.62 -13.47
N ASN A 94 -2.65 10.12 -13.10
CA ASN A 94 -3.02 11.54 -13.22
C ASN A 94 -2.17 12.47 -12.33
N LEU A 95 -1.69 11.97 -11.19
CA LEU A 95 -0.85 12.71 -10.25
C LEU A 95 0.65 12.66 -10.59
N ARG A 96 1.04 12.00 -11.68
CA ARG A 96 2.44 11.77 -12.07
C ARG A 96 3.24 11.06 -10.96
N LEU A 97 2.60 10.13 -10.27
CA LEU A 97 3.23 9.24 -9.30
C LEU A 97 3.58 7.92 -9.99
N SER A 98 4.55 7.18 -9.45
CA SER A 98 4.80 5.81 -9.87
C SER A 98 4.04 4.81 -8.97
N TYR A 99 3.83 3.59 -9.47
CA TYR A 99 2.92 2.65 -8.83
C TYR A 99 3.36 1.21 -8.99
N SER A 100 3.39 0.49 -7.88
CA SER A 100 3.51 -0.97 -7.84
C SER A 100 2.34 -1.58 -7.07
N LYS A 101 1.89 -2.75 -7.51
CA LYS A 101 0.86 -3.53 -6.81
C LYS A 101 1.43 -4.81 -6.23
N VAL A 102 0.97 -5.18 -5.06
CA VAL A 102 1.23 -6.47 -4.42
C VAL A 102 -0.10 -7.14 -4.13
N ILE A 103 -0.31 -8.34 -4.66
CA ILE A 103 -1.48 -9.16 -4.35
C ILE A 103 -1.05 -10.22 -3.34
N SER A 104 -1.71 -10.23 -2.18
CA SER A 104 -1.41 -11.15 -1.10
C SER A 104 -1.88 -12.56 -1.42
N HIS A 105 -1.24 -13.55 -0.83
CA HIS A 105 -1.65 -14.95 -0.92
C HIS A 105 -2.58 -15.33 0.24
N GLY A 106 -3.41 -16.33 0.03
CA GLY A 106 -4.33 -16.83 1.05
C GLY A 106 -5.51 -17.59 0.46
N GLU A 107 -6.46 -17.92 1.29
CA GLU A 107 -7.67 -18.62 0.91
C GLU A 107 -8.88 -17.68 0.86
N ARG A 108 -9.87 -18.07 0.06
CA ARG A 108 -11.18 -17.40 0.08
C ARG A 108 -11.88 -17.69 1.41
N GLY A 109 -12.73 -16.78 1.85
CA GLY A 109 -13.54 -16.95 3.04
C GLY A 109 -14.61 -18.05 2.92
N PRO A 110 -15.17 -18.47 4.06
CA PRO A 110 -16.25 -19.47 4.09
C PRO A 110 -17.48 -19.04 3.28
N GLU A 111 -17.67 -17.74 3.05
CA GLU A 111 -18.75 -17.17 2.24
C GLU A 111 -18.68 -17.60 0.77
N CYS A 112 -17.53 -18.10 0.33
CA CYS A 112 -17.30 -18.54 -1.04
C CYS A 112 -17.55 -20.06 -1.26
N LYS A 113 -17.87 -20.82 -0.21
CA LYS A 113 -17.98 -22.27 -0.30
C LYS A 113 -19.17 -22.72 -1.15
N THR A 114 -20.32 -22.05 -1.03
CA THR A 114 -21.55 -22.40 -1.74
C THR A 114 -21.65 -21.75 -3.11
N ASP A 115 -21.28 -20.48 -3.21
CA ASP A 115 -21.27 -19.73 -4.47
C ASP A 115 -20.06 -18.79 -4.55
N PRO A 116 -18.99 -19.22 -5.25
CA PRO A 116 -17.79 -18.43 -5.42
C PRO A 116 -17.97 -17.11 -6.21
N LYS A 117 -19.10 -16.96 -6.90
CA LYS A 117 -19.43 -15.77 -7.71
C LYS A 117 -20.41 -14.83 -7.01
N SER A 118 -20.97 -15.22 -5.86
CA SER A 118 -21.92 -14.38 -5.13
C SER A 118 -21.29 -13.06 -4.69
N MET A 119 -22.12 -12.02 -4.58
CA MET A 119 -21.68 -10.73 -4.03
C MET A 119 -21.15 -10.86 -2.60
N LYS A 120 -21.71 -11.78 -1.81
CA LYS A 120 -21.26 -12.08 -0.46
C LYS A 120 -19.83 -12.66 -0.47
N CYS A 121 -19.53 -13.61 -1.36
CA CYS A 121 -18.18 -14.11 -1.55
C CYS A 121 -17.23 -12.99 -2.00
N LEU A 122 -17.60 -12.20 -3.01
CA LEU A 122 -16.76 -11.14 -3.55
C LEU A 122 -16.45 -10.05 -2.52
N ILE A 123 -17.38 -9.77 -1.62
CA ILE A 123 -17.20 -8.72 -0.60
C ILE A 123 -16.55 -9.31 0.65
N ASP A 124 -17.24 -10.20 1.35
CA ASP A 124 -16.84 -10.68 2.66
C ASP A 124 -15.81 -11.80 2.57
N GLY A 125 -15.92 -12.65 1.56
CA GLY A 125 -15.04 -13.79 1.32
C GLY A 125 -13.70 -13.44 0.64
N THR A 126 -13.57 -12.24 0.05
CA THR A 126 -12.33 -11.80 -0.59
C THR A 126 -11.98 -10.36 -0.24
N ARG A 127 -12.70 -9.36 -0.75
CA ARG A 127 -12.38 -7.94 -0.64
C ARG A 127 -12.13 -7.46 0.78
N ASP A 128 -13.01 -7.78 1.71
CA ASP A 128 -13.02 -7.21 3.05
C ASP A 128 -12.26 -8.05 4.09
N ARG A 129 -11.64 -9.16 3.66
CA ARG A 129 -10.86 -10.01 4.55
C ARG A 129 -9.57 -9.36 5.01
N ASN A 130 -9.22 -9.65 6.26
CA ASN A 130 -7.87 -9.44 6.77
C ASN A 130 -6.95 -10.52 6.19
N PHE A 131 -5.68 -10.19 5.97
CA PHE A 131 -4.76 -11.07 5.24
C PHE A 131 -3.31 -10.95 5.70
N TYR A 132 -2.52 -11.94 5.34
CA TYR A 132 -1.07 -11.91 5.48
C TYR A 132 -0.45 -11.43 4.18
N VAL A 133 0.42 -10.43 4.26
CA VAL A 133 1.14 -9.94 3.09
C VAL A 133 2.41 -10.76 2.85
N ASP A 134 2.74 -10.97 1.59
CA ASP A 134 4.07 -11.43 1.19
C ASP A 134 5.08 -10.29 1.35
N VAL A 135 5.86 -10.38 2.42
CA VAL A 135 6.87 -9.36 2.76
C VAL A 135 7.95 -9.26 1.68
N THR A 136 8.30 -10.37 1.02
CA THR A 136 9.30 -10.38 -0.05
C THR A 136 8.81 -9.63 -1.27
N ALA A 137 7.55 -9.85 -1.65
CA ALA A 137 6.93 -9.11 -2.75
C ALA A 137 6.85 -7.59 -2.47
N VAL A 138 6.54 -7.19 -1.22
CA VAL A 138 6.55 -5.76 -0.84
C VAL A 138 7.96 -5.18 -0.91
N LYS A 139 8.98 -5.92 -0.47
CA LYS A 139 10.38 -5.47 -0.56
C LYS A 139 10.83 -5.29 -2.01
N HIS A 140 10.42 -6.19 -2.90
CA HIS A 140 10.71 -6.06 -4.34
C HIS A 140 10.05 -4.81 -4.93
N ALA A 141 8.75 -4.62 -4.70
CA ALA A 141 8.02 -3.43 -5.13
C ALA A 141 8.62 -2.13 -4.54
N LEU A 142 9.10 -2.19 -3.30
CA LEU A 142 9.78 -1.07 -2.66
C LEU A 142 11.12 -0.74 -3.32
N LYS A 143 11.92 -1.75 -3.70
CA LYS A 143 13.20 -1.55 -4.42
C LYS A 143 12.97 -0.85 -5.76
N GLU A 144 11.95 -1.27 -6.52
CA GLU A 144 11.53 -0.58 -7.74
C GLU A 144 11.13 0.87 -7.44
N GLY A 145 10.32 1.10 -6.40
CA GLY A 145 9.88 2.41 -5.96
C GLY A 145 11.04 3.34 -5.60
N TYR A 146 12.05 2.85 -4.92
CA TYR A 146 13.25 3.63 -4.62
C TYR A 146 13.95 4.13 -5.88
N SER A 147 14.22 3.22 -6.80
CA SER A 147 14.88 3.57 -8.06
C SER A 147 14.11 4.63 -8.84
N LEU A 148 12.77 4.50 -8.89
CA LEU A 148 11.91 5.46 -9.56
C LEU A 148 11.88 6.82 -8.87
N VAL A 149 11.76 6.86 -7.54
CA VAL A 149 11.75 8.12 -6.77
C VAL A 149 13.07 8.87 -6.93
N TRP A 150 14.22 8.17 -6.83
CA TRP A 150 15.53 8.76 -7.01
C TRP A 150 15.70 9.33 -8.42
N LYS A 151 15.34 8.55 -9.44
CA LYS A 151 15.38 9.00 -10.83
C LYS A 151 14.51 10.23 -11.06
N ASN A 152 13.27 10.20 -10.57
CA ASN A 152 12.28 11.25 -10.85
C ASN A 152 12.55 12.54 -10.09
N LYS A 153 13.08 12.47 -8.85
CA LYS A 153 13.31 13.65 -8.00
C LYS A 153 14.72 14.21 -8.09
N PHE A 154 15.71 13.36 -8.34
CA PHE A 154 17.12 13.75 -8.27
C PHE A 154 17.90 13.51 -9.58
N GLY A 155 17.26 12.94 -10.61
CA GLY A 155 17.93 12.62 -11.89
C GLY A 155 18.99 11.53 -11.78
N VAL A 156 19.07 10.80 -10.67
CA VAL A 156 20.09 9.77 -10.39
C VAL A 156 19.49 8.37 -10.51
N SER A 157 20.14 7.49 -11.26
CA SER A 157 19.80 6.07 -11.29
C SER A 157 20.53 5.34 -10.15
N VAL A 158 19.78 4.69 -9.27
CA VAL A 158 20.33 3.83 -8.22
C VAL A 158 20.50 2.43 -8.81
N GLN A 159 21.75 1.94 -8.80
CA GLN A 159 22.09 0.57 -9.22
C GLN A 159 21.72 -0.46 -8.14
#